data_f7593bb6e1de57a6f8ff30be86a4dbef
#
_entry.id   f7593bb6e1de57a6f8ff30be86a4dbef
#
_cell.length_a   1.000
_cell.length_b   1.000
_cell.length_c   1.000
_cell.angle_alpha   90.00
_cell.angle_beta   90.00
_cell.angle_gamma   90.00
#
_symmetry.space_group_name_H-M   'P 1'
#
loop_
_entity.id
_entity.type
_entity.pdbx_description
1 polymer ?
#
loop_
_entity_poly.entity_id
_entity_poly.type
_entity_poly.pdbx_seq_one_letter_code
_entity_poly.pdbx_strand_id
1 'polypeptide(L)'
;MKLKHIAAAAFAAIAAISCNTEGKVEWAPAGDRIMTVWGENLDPTNVLAEYPRPQMIRDQWMNLNGLWEYAITPIDAAPEKMDGHILVPFAVESALSGVGRAVTENDALWYEREFTVPEDWAGQRVLLHFGAVDWKAEVFVDEQLAGEHTGGYAPFSFDITDLLGKGRRHTLKLKVTDRTDKWFQPRGKQVSNPEGIWYTAVTGIWQTAWMEPVPAAHIDTYYAVSDIDAGTLAVSVDAAVEEGDVIEVVLLADGAPVTKAEGREVVLSVPDMKLWSPADPYLYDLEIKVLRDGAAIDCVKGYTAMRKISYARDDAGHKRMLLNNQPLFQYGPLDQGWWPDGLYTAPSDEALAFDIEKTKEMGFNLIRKHVKVEPARWYWHCDRLGMLVWQDMPSIADNSSGIWGNRAYDTGTDSQVTEEGKANYYKEWSEIIEAFKPFPCIVSWVPFNEAWGQFDTEEVVKFTRALDPTRLINYASGGNFIKCSGDILDLHNYPHPEMYLYDKDYINILGEYGGIGWPVQGHLWQPDRNWGYVQFKSADEVLDTYEKYADMLIGLIDDGFAGAIYTQTTDVEIEVNGLMTYDRKVVKLDMDRLSSINRRVIESM
;
A
#
# COMPACT_ATOMS: atom_id res chain seq x y z
N MET A 1 9.01 19.82 40.70
CA MET A 1 9.36 20.96 39.81
C MET A 1 8.49 20.83 38.57
N LYS A 2 7.75 21.86 38.19
CA LYS A 2 6.56 21.78 37.34
C LYS A 2 6.92 21.60 35.86
N LEU A 3 6.43 20.52 35.21
CA LEU A 3 6.39 20.41 33.75
C LEU A 3 5.33 21.37 33.21
N LYS A 4 5.73 22.21 32.26
CA LYS A 4 4.80 23.04 31.48
C LYS A 4 4.46 22.31 30.18
N HIS A 5 3.19 22.00 30.03
CA HIS A 5 2.62 21.59 28.73
C HIS A 5 2.53 22.81 27.82
N ILE A 6 3.07 22.70 26.63
CA ILE A 6 2.81 23.62 25.52
C ILE A 6 1.75 22.93 24.66
N ALA A 7 0.54 23.44 24.71
CA ALA A 7 -0.54 23.04 23.80
C ALA A 7 -0.43 23.88 22.53
N ALA A 8 -0.21 23.23 21.39
CA ALA A 8 -0.38 23.86 20.08
C ALA A 8 -1.87 23.96 19.78
N ALA A 9 -2.36 25.19 19.63
CA ALA A 9 -3.74 25.45 19.25
C ALA A 9 -3.85 25.41 17.72
N ALA A 10 -4.49 24.38 17.19
CA ALA A 10 -4.96 24.37 15.83
C ALA A 10 -6.23 25.24 15.72
N PHE A 11 -6.18 26.30 14.93
CA PHE A 11 -7.36 27.06 14.57
C PHE A 11 -8.11 26.31 13.45
N ALA A 12 -9.20 25.65 13.79
CA ALA A 12 -10.17 25.17 12.83
C ALA A 12 -11.13 26.32 12.48
N ALA A 13 -11.09 26.77 11.24
CA ALA A 13 -12.09 27.69 10.72
C ALA A 13 -13.40 26.91 10.46
N ILE A 14 -14.39 27.08 11.32
CA ILE A 14 -15.74 26.54 11.11
C ILE A 14 -16.45 27.43 10.11
N ALA A 15 -16.57 26.99 8.87
CA ALA A 15 -17.50 27.55 7.91
C ALA A 15 -18.92 27.05 8.25
N ALA A 16 -19.77 27.95 8.71
CA ALA A 16 -21.19 27.65 8.93
C ALA A 16 -21.89 27.40 7.59
N ILE A 17 -22.18 26.15 7.29
CA ILE A 17 -23.02 25.77 6.15
C ILE A 17 -24.48 25.92 6.58
N SER A 18 -25.23 26.76 5.83
CA SER A 18 -26.67 26.90 5.92
C SER A 18 -27.36 25.58 5.61
N CYS A 19 -28.01 24.98 6.61
CA CYS A 19 -28.86 23.80 6.43
C CYS A 19 -30.09 24.13 5.62
N ASN A 20 -30.12 23.71 4.36
CA ASN A 20 -31.40 23.41 3.71
C ASN A 20 -31.82 22.01 4.19
N THR A 21 -33.02 21.89 4.74
CA THR A 21 -33.66 20.64 5.16
C THR A 21 -34.20 19.89 3.93
N GLU A 22 -33.34 19.43 3.05
CA GLU A 22 -33.60 18.27 2.19
C GLU A 22 -33.27 17.03 3.02
N GLY A 23 -34.13 16.01 2.99
CA GLY A 23 -34.08 14.87 3.91
C GLY A 23 -32.67 14.27 4.00
N LYS A 24 -32.18 14.08 5.23
CA LYS A 24 -30.90 13.41 5.46
C LYS A 24 -30.97 12.04 4.78
N VAL A 25 -30.06 11.81 3.83
CA VAL A 25 -29.86 10.46 3.30
C VAL A 25 -29.37 9.60 4.46
N GLU A 26 -30.15 8.60 4.86
CA GLU A 26 -29.75 7.65 5.88
C GLU A 26 -28.81 6.64 5.21
N TRP A 27 -27.55 6.61 5.64
CA TRP A 27 -26.60 5.57 5.28
C TRP A 27 -26.52 4.53 6.39
N ALA A 28 -26.36 3.25 6.01
CA ALA A 28 -26.05 2.15 6.91
C ALA A 28 -25.16 1.13 6.18
N PRO A 29 -24.30 0.41 6.92
CA PRO A 29 -23.54 -0.70 6.34
C PRO A 29 -24.48 -1.76 5.72
N ALA A 30 -24.05 -2.35 4.60
CA ALA A 30 -24.79 -3.41 3.95
C ALA A 30 -24.51 -4.79 4.59
N GLY A 31 -25.52 -5.65 4.67
CA GLY A 31 -25.38 -7.02 5.17
C GLY A 31 -25.31 -7.11 6.71
N ASP A 32 -24.88 -8.30 7.18
CA ASP A 32 -24.86 -8.67 8.60
C ASP A 32 -23.56 -9.38 9.03
N ARG A 33 -22.50 -9.21 8.28
CA ARG A 33 -21.20 -9.82 8.57
C ARG A 33 -20.48 -9.12 9.71
N ILE A 34 -19.45 -9.79 10.24
CA ILE A 34 -18.59 -9.19 11.28
C ILE A 34 -17.95 -7.89 10.78
N MET A 35 -17.80 -6.95 11.68
CA MET A 35 -17.19 -5.64 11.43
C MET A 35 -16.11 -5.35 12.47
N THR A 36 -15.17 -4.50 12.10
CA THR A 36 -14.20 -3.92 13.04
C THR A 36 -14.88 -2.89 13.95
N VAL A 37 -14.22 -2.55 15.07
CA VAL A 37 -14.71 -1.47 15.95
C VAL A 37 -14.78 -0.11 15.25
N TRP A 38 -13.89 0.14 14.29
CA TRP A 38 -13.86 1.38 13.48
C TRP A 38 -15.01 1.42 12.49
N GLY A 39 -15.31 0.30 11.82
CA GLY A 39 -16.44 0.20 10.90
C GLY A 39 -17.79 0.34 11.62
N GLU A 40 -17.94 -0.26 12.84
CA GLU A 40 -19.13 -0.12 13.67
C GLU A 40 -19.40 1.33 14.10
N ASN A 41 -18.37 2.16 14.19
CA ASN A 41 -18.44 3.55 14.64
C ASN A 41 -18.15 4.58 13.54
N LEU A 42 -18.20 4.18 12.27
CA LEU A 42 -17.88 5.06 11.14
C LEU A 42 -18.88 6.23 11.05
N ASP A 43 -18.36 7.44 10.94
CA ASP A 43 -19.14 8.63 10.60
C ASP A 43 -19.13 8.87 9.08
N PRO A 44 -20.23 8.63 8.36
CA PRO A 44 -20.28 8.79 6.91
C PRO A 44 -20.13 10.26 6.44
N THR A 45 -20.15 11.22 7.36
CA THR A 45 -19.92 12.63 7.05
C THR A 45 -18.45 13.06 7.17
N ASN A 46 -17.59 12.20 7.69
CA ASN A 46 -16.17 12.47 7.93
C ASN A 46 -15.30 11.25 7.64
N VAL A 47 -15.28 10.77 6.41
CA VAL A 47 -14.59 9.56 5.98
C VAL A 47 -13.17 9.86 5.55
N LEU A 48 -12.18 9.23 6.20
CA LEU A 48 -10.75 9.37 5.87
C LEU A 48 -10.38 10.84 5.59
N ALA A 49 -10.48 11.65 6.64
CA ALA A 49 -10.36 13.10 6.55
C ALA A 49 -8.91 13.60 6.48
N GLU A 50 -7.93 12.72 6.63
CA GLU A 50 -6.52 13.03 6.59
C GLU A 50 -6.05 13.30 5.16
N TYR A 51 -5.05 14.20 5.01
CA TYR A 51 -4.44 14.44 3.71
C TYR A 51 -3.82 13.14 3.16
N PRO A 52 -4.19 12.72 1.94
CA PRO A 52 -3.92 11.35 1.50
C PRO A 52 -2.49 11.09 1.03
N ARG A 53 -1.69 12.13 0.73
CA ARG A 53 -0.33 12.03 0.17
C ARG A 53 0.72 12.65 1.10
N PRO A 54 1.11 11.97 2.21
CA PRO A 54 1.97 12.54 3.25
C PRO A 54 3.40 12.89 2.79
N GLN A 55 3.87 12.34 1.66
CA GLN A 55 5.18 12.70 1.09
C GLN A 55 5.17 14.07 0.41
N MET A 56 4.02 14.61 0.03
CA MET A 56 3.94 15.87 -0.71
C MET A 56 2.69 16.64 -0.31
N ILE A 57 2.70 17.18 0.91
CA ILE A 57 1.58 17.87 1.53
C ILE A 57 1.46 19.29 0.98
N ARG A 58 0.23 19.67 0.62
CA ARG A 58 -0.20 21.04 0.34
C ARG A 58 -1.17 21.52 1.39
N ASP A 59 -1.12 22.81 1.73
CA ASP A 59 -1.95 23.38 2.80
C ASP A 59 -3.44 23.51 2.38
N GLN A 60 -3.73 23.65 1.08
CA GLN A 60 -5.08 23.74 0.55
C GLN A 60 -5.45 22.47 -0.21
N TRP A 61 -6.58 21.88 0.14
CA TRP A 61 -7.15 20.72 -0.52
C TRP A 61 -8.60 20.49 -0.12
N MET A 62 -9.30 19.63 -0.85
CA MET A 62 -10.69 19.27 -0.58
C MET A 62 -10.85 17.76 -0.65
N ASN A 63 -11.31 17.16 0.45
CA ASN A 63 -11.71 15.75 0.49
C ASN A 63 -13.03 15.57 -0.27
N LEU A 64 -13.07 14.63 -1.21
CA LEU A 64 -14.26 14.25 -1.95
C LEU A 64 -14.86 12.92 -1.46
N ASN A 65 -14.35 12.31 -0.40
CA ASN A 65 -14.97 11.13 0.21
C ASN A 65 -16.36 11.49 0.78
N GLY A 66 -17.14 10.46 1.09
CA GLY A 66 -18.49 10.59 1.62
C GLY A 66 -19.54 10.03 0.69
N LEU A 67 -20.79 10.42 0.82
CA LEU A 67 -21.89 9.89 0.01
C LEU A 67 -21.87 10.45 -1.40
N TRP A 68 -21.88 9.55 -2.40
CA TRP A 68 -22.08 9.82 -3.82
C TRP A 68 -23.35 9.11 -4.31
N GLU A 69 -23.95 9.57 -5.37
CA GLU A 69 -24.94 8.78 -6.09
C GLU A 69 -24.25 7.70 -6.92
N TYR A 70 -24.88 6.51 -7.07
CA TYR A 70 -24.37 5.43 -7.91
C TYR A 70 -25.45 4.75 -8.71
N ALA A 71 -25.04 4.09 -9.79
CA ALA A 71 -25.87 3.15 -10.56
C ALA A 71 -25.01 2.00 -11.09
N ILE A 72 -25.61 0.80 -11.21
CA ILE A 72 -25.01 -0.34 -11.90
C ILE A 72 -25.85 -0.64 -13.14
N THR A 73 -25.24 -0.54 -14.31
CA THR A 73 -25.89 -0.71 -15.60
C THR A 73 -25.19 -1.80 -16.42
N PRO A 74 -25.81 -2.35 -17.47
CA PRO A 74 -25.05 -3.08 -18.48
C PRO A 74 -23.89 -2.23 -19.02
N ILE A 75 -22.76 -2.86 -19.32
CA ILE A 75 -21.47 -2.20 -19.63
C ILE A 75 -21.55 -1.11 -20.73
N ASP A 76 -22.45 -1.30 -21.70
CA ASP A 76 -22.64 -0.39 -22.84
C ASP A 76 -23.76 0.64 -22.61
N ALA A 77 -24.38 0.67 -21.42
CA ALA A 77 -25.51 1.56 -21.13
C ALA A 77 -25.13 2.63 -20.08
N ALA A 78 -25.58 3.86 -20.34
CA ALA A 78 -25.58 4.89 -19.31
C ALA A 78 -26.82 4.77 -18.40
N PRO A 79 -26.76 5.18 -17.13
CA PRO A 79 -27.91 5.15 -16.25
C PRO A 79 -28.99 6.16 -16.67
N GLU A 80 -30.26 5.73 -16.72
CA GLU A 80 -31.39 6.64 -16.87
C GLU A 80 -31.69 7.38 -15.56
N LYS A 81 -31.35 6.77 -14.44
CA LYS A 81 -31.44 7.32 -13.08
C LYS A 81 -30.43 6.61 -12.19
N MET A 82 -30.03 7.27 -11.10
CA MET A 82 -29.20 6.64 -10.07
C MET A 82 -29.99 5.61 -9.25
N ASP A 83 -29.33 4.54 -8.83
CA ASP A 83 -29.93 3.45 -8.04
C ASP A 83 -30.01 3.82 -6.54
N GLY A 84 -29.14 4.71 -6.07
CA GLY A 84 -29.07 5.11 -4.67
C GLY A 84 -27.77 5.84 -4.32
N HIS A 85 -27.30 5.64 -3.10
CA HIS A 85 -26.08 6.26 -2.61
C HIS A 85 -25.05 5.19 -2.22
N ILE A 86 -23.78 5.53 -2.45
CA ILE A 86 -22.60 4.74 -2.09
C ILE A 86 -21.65 5.59 -1.26
N LEU A 87 -21.06 5.02 -0.21
CA LEU A 87 -20.07 5.72 0.60
C LEU A 87 -18.66 5.53 0.03
N VAL A 88 -18.12 6.57 -0.59
CA VAL A 88 -16.75 6.62 -1.12
C VAL A 88 -15.78 6.90 0.03
N PRO A 89 -14.63 6.21 0.14
CA PRO A 89 -14.02 5.34 -0.87
C PRO A 89 -14.16 3.83 -0.56
N PHE A 90 -15.33 3.37 -0.25
CA PHE A 90 -15.53 1.93 -0.01
C PHE A 90 -16.03 1.26 -1.28
N ALA A 91 -15.35 0.18 -1.70
CA ALA A 91 -15.72 -0.58 -2.88
C ALA A 91 -17.17 -1.06 -2.82
N VAL A 92 -17.84 -1.13 -3.95
CA VAL A 92 -19.29 -1.40 -4.03
C VAL A 92 -19.71 -2.72 -3.41
N GLU A 93 -18.80 -3.70 -3.35
CA GLU A 93 -19.02 -5.03 -2.72
C GLU A 93 -18.93 -4.97 -1.19
N SER A 94 -18.28 -3.95 -0.63
CA SER A 94 -18.03 -3.85 0.80
C SER A 94 -19.28 -3.50 1.61
N ALA A 95 -19.30 -3.88 2.89
CA ALA A 95 -20.36 -3.48 3.81
C ALA A 95 -20.42 -1.95 3.98
N LEU A 96 -19.25 -1.30 4.15
CA LEU A 96 -19.18 0.14 4.37
C LEU A 96 -19.55 0.99 3.16
N SER A 97 -19.59 0.43 1.96
CA SER A 97 -20.16 1.14 0.81
C SER A 97 -21.65 1.48 1.02
N GLY A 98 -22.37 0.70 1.85
CA GLY A 98 -23.82 0.73 2.00
C GLY A 98 -24.56 0.00 0.87
N VAL A 99 -23.84 -0.58 -0.10
CA VAL A 99 -24.41 -1.28 -1.27
C VAL A 99 -24.25 -2.79 -1.15
N GLY A 100 -23.04 -3.29 -0.92
CA GLY A 100 -22.76 -4.72 -0.71
C GLY A 100 -23.11 -5.60 -1.91
N ARG A 101 -22.93 -5.10 -3.13
CA ARG A 101 -23.35 -5.75 -4.37
C ARG A 101 -22.16 -5.98 -5.31
N ALA A 102 -22.04 -7.22 -5.80
CA ALA A 102 -21.03 -7.55 -6.79
C ALA A 102 -21.33 -6.90 -8.15
N VAL A 103 -20.27 -6.48 -8.83
CA VAL A 103 -20.23 -6.01 -10.22
C VAL A 103 -19.53 -7.08 -11.04
N THR A 104 -19.99 -7.32 -12.26
CA THR A 104 -19.45 -8.36 -13.16
C THR A 104 -18.78 -7.72 -14.39
N GLU A 105 -18.08 -8.55 -15.16
CA GLU A 105 -17.45 -8.12 -16.43
C GLU A 105 -18.43 -7.56 -17.46
N ASN A 106 -19.74 -7.72 -17.25
CA ASN A 106 -20.81 -7.23 -18.14
C ASN A 106 -21.48 -5.95 -17.62
N ASP A 107 -21.03 -5.44 -16.50
CA ASP A 107 -21.60 -4.29 -15.82
C ASP A 107 -20.67 -3.07 -15.90
N ALA A 108 -21.25 -1.88 -15.77
CA ALA A 108 -20.55 -0.65 -15.49
C ALA A 108 -21.08 -0.04 -14.19
N LEU A 109 -20.17 0.34 -13.30
CA LEU A 109 -20.46 1.07 -12.08
C LEU A 109 -20.30 2.56 -12.33
N TRP A 110 -21.35 3.32 -12.12
CA TRP A 110 -21.39 4.75 -12.27
C TRP A 110 -21.41 5.43 -10.91
N TYR A 111 -20.70 6.55 -10.82
CA TYR A 111 -20.70 7.44 -9.68
C TYR A 111 -21.04 8.85 -10.13
N GLU A 112 -21.77 9.60 -9.31
CA GLU A 112 -22.02 11.01 -9.54
C GLU A 112 -21.99 11.79 -8.23
N ARG A 113 -21.36 12.98 -8.25
CA ARG A 113 -21.30 13.89 -7.13
C ARG A 113 -21.23 15.33 -7.59
N GLU A 114 -21.96 16.23 -6.92
CA GLU A 114 -21.74 17.66 -7.05
C GLU A 114 -20.61 18.12 -6.12
N PHE A 115 -19.84 19.09 -6.61
CA PHE A 115 -18.79 19.76 -5.82
C PHE A 115 -18.76 21.26 -6.11
N THR A 116 -18.14 22.03 -5.21
CA THR A 116 -18.02 23.49 -5.36
C THR A 116 -16.54 23.86 -5.22
N VAL A 117 -16.00 24.55 -6.24
CA VAL A 117 -14.64 25.07 -6.19
C VAL A 117 -14.60 26.29 -5.24
N PRO A 118 -13.73 26.33 -4.22
CA PRO A 118 -13.57 27.45 -3.31
C PRO A 118 -13.19 28.76 -4.03
N GLU A 119 -13.64 29.90 -3.50
CA GLU A 119 -13.35 31.22 -4.11
C GLU A 119 -11.87 31.59 -4.08
N ASP A 120 -11.16 31.15 -3.05
CA ASP A 120 -9.73 31.37 -2.86
C ASP A 120 -8.84 30.55 -3.81
N TRP A 121 -9.43 29.60 -4.55
CA TRP A 121 -8.76 28.89 -5.64
C TRP A 121 -8.82 29.62 -6.99
N ALA A 122 -9.46 30.77 -7.05
CA ALA A 122 -9.61 31.54 -8.29
C ALA A 122 -8.26 31.90 -8.91
N GLY A 123 -8.08 31.54 -10.19
CA GLY A 123 -6.85 31.80 -10.94
C GLY A 123 -5.75 30.77 -10.73
N GLN A 124 -5.99 29.74 -9.93
CA GLN A 124 -5.12 28.58 -9.81
C GLN A 124 -5.59 27.44 -10.73
N ARG A 125 -4.71 26.48 -11.00
CA ARG A 125 -5.09 25.21 -11.62
C ARG A 125 -5.75 24.35 -10.55
N VAL A 126 -6.66 23.47 -10.94
CA VAL A 126 -7.35 22.54 -10.04
C VAL A 126 -7.01 21.12 -10.47
N LEU A 127 -6.32 20.41 -9.61
CA LEU A 127 -5.98 19.00 -9.82
C LEU A 127 -6.99 18.11 -9.10
N LEU A 128 -7.56 17.17 -9.83
CA LEU A 128 -8.44 16.11 -9.31
C LEU A 128 -7.62 14.81 -9.19
N HIS A 129 -7.63 14.21 -8.01
CA HIS A 129 -6.83 13.03 -7.69
C HIS A 129 -7.71 11.87 -7.22
N PHE A 130 -7.26 10.67 -7.55
CA PHE A 130 -7.77 9.41 -7.00
C PHE A 130 -6.59 8.60 -6.47
N GLY A 131 -6.70 8.10 -5.24
CA GLY A 131 -5.68 7.22 -4.66
C GLY A 131 -5.65 5.85 -5.35
N ALA A 132 -6.81 5.29 -5.67
CA ALA A 132 -6.96 4.12 -6.54
C ALA A 132 -8.42 3.92 -6.94
N VAL A 133 -8.64 3.40 -8.15
CA VAL A 133 -9.94 2.98 -8.68
C VAL A 133 -9.75 1.66 -9.42
N ASP A 134 -10.41 0.60 -9.03
CA ASP A 134 -10.31 -0.70 -9.69
C ASP A 134 -11.47 -0.89 -10.67
N TRP A 135 -11.27 -1.14 -11.93
CA TRP A 135 -9.99 -1.25 -12.66
C TRP A 135 -9.84 -0.15 -13.73
N LYS A 136 -10.81 0.02 -14.67
CA LYS A 136 -10.82 1.09 -15.68
C LYS A 136 -11.78 2.19 -15.26
N ALA A 137 -11.27 3.42 -15.11
CA ALA A 137 -12.05 4.61 -14.81
C ALA A 137 -12.11 5.56 -16.00
N GLU A 138 -13.31 6.03 -16.35
CA GLU A 138 -13.56 7.15 -17.26
C GLU A 138 -14.13 8.30 -16.41
N VAL A 139 -13.44 9.44 -16.36
CA VAL A 139 -13.76 10.56 -15.46
C VAL A 139 -14.28 11.74 -16.24
N PHE A 140 -15.42 12.29 -15.82
CA PHE A 140 -16.09 13.42 -16.47
C PHE A 140 -16.34 14.56 -15.48
N VAL A 141 -16.13 15.79 -15.92
CA VAL A 141 -16.52 17.01 -15.20
C VAL A 141 -17.49 17.79 -16.07
N ASP A 142 -18.68 18.10 -15.56
CA ASP A 142 -19.76 18.76 -16.30
C ASP A 142 -20.00 18.12 -17.68
N GLU A 143 -20.13 16.79 -17.72
CA GLU A 143 -20.30 15.94 -18.91
C GLU A 143 -19.12 15.95 -19.91
N GLN A 144 -18.01 16.61 -19.61
CA GLN A 144 -16.81 16.62 -20.43
C GLN A 144 -15.80 15.60 -19.90
N LEU A 145 -15.23 14.77 -20.77
CA LEU A 145 -14.22 13.78 -20.40
C LEU A 145 -12.96 14.50 -19.89
N ALA A 146 -12.61 14.29 -18.63
CA ALA A 146 -11.34 14.75 -18.05
C ALA A 146 -10.19 13.80 -18.44
N GLY A 147 -10.47 12.50 -18.48
CA GLY A 147 -9.51 11.48 -18.87
C GLY A 147 -9.94 10.08 -18.51
N GLU A 148 -9.08 9.11 -18.85
CA GLU A 148 -9.25 7.70 -18.53
C GLU A 148 -8.01 7.18 -17.80
N HIS A 149 -8.20 6.21 -16.90
CA HIS A 149 -7.14 5.47 -16.26
C HIS A 149 -7.46 3.98 -16.24
N THR A 150 -6.46 3.14 -16.39
CA THR A 150 -6.51 1.70 -16.21
C THR A 150 -5.47 1.27 -15.19
N GLY A 151 -5.81 0.32 -14.33
CA GLY A 151 -4.97 -0.14 -13.23
C GLY A 151 -5.66 0.08 -11.89
N GLY A 152 -5.68 -0.98 -11.06
CA GLY A 152 -6.48 -0.99 -9.84
C GLY A 152 -5.77 -0.44 -8.60
N TYR A 153 -4.46 -0.12 -8.66
CA TYR A 153 -3.66 0.05 -7.44
C TYR A 153 -2.86 1.35 -7.36
N ALA A 154 -2.58 1.99 -8.49
CA ALA A 154 -1.77 3.20 -8.52
C ALA A 154 -2.63 4.47 -8.43
N PRO A 155 -2.13 5.55 -7.80
CA PRO A 155 -2.79 6.85 -7.82
C PRO A 155 -2.70 7.49 -9.20
N PHE A 156 -3.70 8.29 -9.56
CA PHE A 156 -3.72 9.08 -10.78
C PHE A 156 -4.41 10.42 -10.59
N SER A 157 -4.16 11.36 -11.51
CA SER A 157 -4.68 12.73 -11.42
C SER A 157 -5.04 13.29 -12.79
N PHE A 158 -5.98 14.24 -12.78
CA PHE A 158 -6.33 15.04 -13.95
C PHE A 158 -6.34 16.52 -13.59
N ASP A 159 -5.77 17.35 -14.44
CA ASP A 159 -5.98 18.77 -14.38
C ASP A 159 -7.34 19.11 -14.99
N ILE A 160 -8.27 19.54 -14.16
CA ILE A 160 -9.65 19.81 -14.56
C ILE A 160 -9.91 21.31 -14.78
N THR A 161 -8.90 22.16 -14.70
CA THR A 161 -9.01 23.62 -14.74
C THR A 161 -9.81 24.13 -15.93
N ASP A 162 -9.50 23.63 -17.12
CA ASP A 162 -10.14 24.08 -18.36
C ASP A 162 -11.57 23.51 -18.55
N LEU A 163 -11.94 22.49 -17.76
CA LEU A 163 -13.28 21.91 -17.74
C LEU A 163 -14.24 22.66 -16.81
N LEU A 164 -13.67 23.40 -15.84
CA LEU A 164 -14.45 24.20 -14.91
C LEU A 164 -15.01 25.42 -15.62
N GLY A 165 -16.33 25.43 -15.84
CA GLY A 165 -17.04 26.58 -16.43
C GLY A 165 -17.05 27.80 -15.53
N LYS A 166 -17.83 28.83 -15.92
CA LYS A 166 -17.96 30.09 -15.14
C LYS A 166 -18.74 29.92 -13.81
N GLY A 167 -19.35 28.74 -13.61
CA GLY A 167 -20.02 28.37 -12.36
C GLY A 167 -19.01 28.00 -11.28
N ARG A 168 -19.51 27.94 -10.05
CA ARG A 168 -18.71 27.40 -8.91
C ARG A 168 -19.13 25.98 -8.54
N ARG A 169 -20.33 25.57 -8.96
CA ARG A 169 -20.89 24.23 -8.71
C ARG A 169 -20.75 23.41 -9.97
N HIS A 170 -20.18 22.24 -9.82
CA HIS A 170 -19.85 21.34 -10.90
C HIS A 170 -20.30 19.92 -10.56
N THR A 171 -20.42 19.07 -11.56
CA THR A 171 -20.74 17.66 -11.41
C THR A 171 -19.53 16.83 -11.79
N LEU A 172 -19.14 15.93 -10.90
CA LEU A 172 -18.11 14.91 -11.14
C LEU A 172 -18.82 13.57 -11.37
N LYS A 173 -18.53 12.93 -12.50
CA LYS A 173 -19.02 11.58 -12.83
C LYS A 173 -17.85 10.64 -13.11
N LEU A 174 -18.01 9.39 -12.70
CA LEU A 174 -17.12 8.31 -13.10
C LEU A 174 -17.93 7.15 -13.67
N LYS A 175 -17.39 6.52 -14.72
CA LYS A 175 -17.78 5.20 -15.16
C LYS A 175 -16.63 4.25 -14.88
N VAL A 176 -16.90 3.17 -14.15
CA VAL A 176 -15.90 2.16 -13.83
C VAL A 176 -16.32 0.82 -14.41
N THR A 177 -15.39 0.11 -15.02
CA THR A 177 -15.55 -1.26 -15.48
C THR A 177 -14.42 -2.12 -14.97
N ASP A 178 -14.76 -3.32 -14.49
CA ASP A 178 -13.81 -4.27 -13.95
C ASP A 178 -14.16 -5.70 -14.38
N ARG A 179 -13.19 -6.43 -14.88
CA ARG A 179 -13.34 -7.84 -15.25
C ARG A 179 -12.87 -8.79 -14.16
N THR A 180 -12.30 -8.25 -13.08
CA THR A 180 -11.78 -8.98 -11.93
C THR A 180 -10.88 -10.14 -12.36
N ASP A 181 -11.38 -11.38 -12.33
CA ASP A 181 -10.67 -12.62 -12.63
C ASP A 181 -11.00 -13.22 -14.02
N LYS A 182 -11.64 -12.44 -14.91
CA LYS A 182 -12.03 -12.90 -16.25
C LYS A 182 -11.08 -12.46 -17.36
N TRP A 183 -9.99 -11.77 -17.02
CA TRP A 183 -9.08 -11.20 -17.99
C TRP A 183 -7.66 -11.03 -17.41
N PHE A 184 -6.72 -10.59 -18.27
CA PHE A 184 -5.31 -10.38 -17.91
C PHE A 184 -5.07 -8.98 -17.32
N GLN A 185 -5.67 -8.69 -16.19
CA GLN A 185 -5.39 -7.50 -15.40
C GLN A 185 -4.72 -7.90 -14.07
N PRO A 186 -3.80 -7.08 -13.53
CA PRO A 186 -3.38 -7.23 -12.14
C PRO A 186 -4.59 -7.16 -11.21
N ARG A 187 -4.78 -8.21 -10.40
CA ARG A 187 -5.95 -8.35 -9.52
C ARG A 187 -5.62 -8.79 -8.09
N GLY A 188 -4.35 -9.17 -7.86
CA GLY A 188 -3.99 -9.76 -6.57
C GLY A 188 -4.76 -11.04 -6.28
N LYS A 189 -5.40 -11.13 -5.12
CA LYS A 189 -6.23 -12.29 -4.72
C LYS A 189 -7.72 -12.12 -4.94
N GLN A 190 -8.13 -11.11 -5.68
CA GLN A 190 -9.54 -10.87 -5.99
C GLN A 190 -10.12 -11.93 -6.93
N VAL A 191 -11.30 -12.43 -6.63
CA VAL A 191 -12.05 -13.36 -7.49
C VAL A 191 -13.57 -13.12 -7.42
N SER A 192 -14.25 -13.47 -8.50
CA SER A 192 -15.73 -13.41 -8.57
C SER A 192 -16.41 -14.41 -7.63
N ASN A 193 -15.74 -15.51 -7.27
CA ASN A 193 -16.25 -16.56 -6.38
C ASN A 193 -15.24 -16.89 -5.29
N PRO A 194 -15.26 -16.16 -4.16
CA PRO A 194 -14.28 -16.33 -3.09
C PRO A 194 -14.25 -17.73 -2.49
N GLU A 195 -13.05 -18.33 -2.41
CA GLU A 195 -12.82 -19.64 -1.81
C GLU A 195 -11.34 -19.85 -1.45
N GLY A 196 -11.06 -20.51 -0.31
CA GLY A 196 -9.70 -20.84 0.13
C GLY A 196 -8.88 -19.58 0.37
N ILE A 197 -7.84 -19.39 -0.42
CA ILE A 197 -6.90 -18.26 -0.35
C ILE A 197 -7.26 -17.09 -1.29
N TRP A 198 -8.46 -17.12 -1.91
CA TRP A 198 -8.96 -16.10 -2.81
C TRP A 198 -10.18 -15.41 -2.20
N TYR A 199 -10.28 -14.10 -2.35
CA TYR A 199 -11.19 -13.25 -1.58
C TYR A 199 -12.12 -12.42 -2.46
N THR A 200 -13.11 -11.79 -1.82
CA THR A 200 -14.14 -10.97 -2.47
C THR A 200 -13.52 -9.89 -3.35
N ALA A 201 -14.06 -9.73 -4.57
CA ALA A 201 -13.64 -8.69 -5.52
C ALA A 201 -13.83 -7.28 -4.97
N VAL A 202 -13.08 -6.35 -5.52
CA VAL A 202 -13.10 -4.92 -5.19
C VAL A 202 -13.26 -4.13 -6.48
N THR A 203 -14.40 -3.48 -6.67
CA THR A 203 -14.68 -2.68 -7.86
C THR A 203 -14.94 -1.23 -7.50
N GLY A 204 -14.38 -0.30 -8.27
CA GLY A 204 -14.63 1.12 -8.13
C GLY A 204 -13.60 1.87 -7.29
N ILE A 205 -14.02 3.01 -6.75
CA ILE A 205 -13.18 3.89 -5.91
C ILE A 205 -12.96 3.20 -4.57
N TRP A 206 -11.70 2.82 -4.25
CA TRP A 206 -11.36 2.19 -2.99
C TRP A 206 -10.28 2.92 -2.17
N GLN A 207 -9.74 4.05 -2.71
CA GLN A 207 -8.92 4.99 -1.97
C GLN A 207 -9.45 6.40 -2.15
N THR A 208 -9.03 7.31 -1.25
CA THR A 208 -9.50 8.71 -1.21
C THR A 208 -9.51 9.38 -2.58
N ALA A 209 -10.61 10.05 -2.89
CA ALA A 209 -10.71 11.02 -3.97
C ALA A 209 -10.61 12.45 -3.40
N TRP A 210 -9.81 13.32 -4.01
CA TRP A 210 -9.62 14.68 -3.51
C TRP A 210 -9.25 15.66 -4.62
N MET A 211 -9.29 16.95 -4.32
CA MET A 211 -8.82 18.03 -5.19
C MET A 211 -7.88 18.96 -4.44
N GLU A 212 -6.97 19.59 -5.16
CA GLU A 212 -6.12 20.65 -4.65
C GLU A 212 -5.86 21.73 -5.69
N PRO A 213 -5.72 23.01 -5.26
CA PRO A 213 -5.29 24.09 -6.14
C PRO A 213 -3.78 24.11 -6.24
N VAL A 214 -3.27 24.38 -7.43
CA VAL A 214 -1.84 24.63 -7.63
C VAL A 214 -1.64 25.89 -8.50
N PRO A 215 -0.61 26.70 -8.26
CA PRO A 215 -0.28 27.80 -9.15
C PRO A 215 0.16 27.28 -10.54
N ALA A 216 0.22 28.16 -11.52
CA ALA A 216 0.68 27.78 -12.87
C ALA A 216 2.10 27.21 -12.86
N ALA A 217 2.98 27.78 -12.03
CA ALA A 217 4.30 27.19 -11.75
C ALA A 217 4.24 26.46 -10.41
N HIS A 218 4.37 25.14 -10.45
CA HIS A 218 4.22 24.26 -9.28
C HIS A 218 5.12 23.03 -9.34
N ILE A 219 5.26 22.38 -8.19
CA ILE A 219 5.99 21.12 -8.04
C ILE A 219 5.01 19.98 -8.35
N ASP A 220 5.38 19.13 -9.30
CA ASP A 220 4.62 17.95 -9.69
C ASP A 220 4.97 16.74 -8.81
N THR A 221 6.27 16.49 -8.61
CA THR A 221 6.76 15.40 -7.75
C THR A 221 8.22 15.62 -7.36
N TYR A 222 8.69 14.85 -6.41
CA TYR A 222 10.12 14.78 -6.08
C TYR A 222 10.51 13.36 -5.67
N TYR A 223 11.80 13.07 -5.77
CA TYR A 223 12.39 11.83 -5.28
C TYR A 223 13.70 12.11 -4.55
N ALA A 224 13.87 11.52 -3.36
CA ALA A 224 15.04 11.69 -2.50
C ALA A 224 15.76 10.36 -2.27
N VAL A 225 17.06 10.34 -2.51
CA VAL A 225 17.92 9.15 -2.36
C VAL A 225 19.07 9.47 -1.39
N SER A 226 19.13 8.71 -0.30
CA SER A 226 20.18 8.84 0.70
C SER A 226 21.43 8.03 0.32
N ASP A 227 22.59 8.61 0.52
CA ASP A 227 23.89 7.94 0.55
C ASP A 227 24.52 8.13 1.91
N ILE A 228 24.39 7.12 2.79
CA ILE A 228 24.91 7.18 4.14
C ILE A 228 26.44 7.04 4.20
N ASP A 229 27.07 6.45 3.18
CA ASP A 229 28.50 6.28 3.11
C ASP A 229 29.17 7.61 2.75
N ALA A 230 28.54 8.41 1.89
CA ALA A 230 28.97 9.76 1.53
C ALA A 230 28.44 10.86 2.48
N GLY A 231 27.43 10.55 3.29
CA GLY A 231 26.75 11.55 4.14
C GLY A 231 25.95 12.57 3.35
N THR A 232 25.27 12.12 2.28
CA THR A 232 24.54 13.00 1.37
C THR A 232 23.13 12.52 1.09
N LEU A 233 22.27 13.46 0.69
CA LEU A 233 20.91 13.23 0.17
C LEU A 233 20.81 13.88 -1.21
N ALA A 234 20.61 13.06 -2.23
CA ALA A 234 20.29 13.53 -3.57
C ALA A 234 18.77 13.74 -3.68
N VAL A 235 18.33 14.88 -4.20
CA VAL A 235 16.91 15.18 -4.42
C VAL A 235 16.72 15.64 -5.85
N SER A 236 15.85 14.95 -6.58
CA SER A 236 15.36 15.35 -7.90
C SER A 236 13.92 15.87 -7.78
N VAL A 237 13.63 17.00 -8.44
CA VAL A 237 12.33 17.66 -8.38
C VAL A 237 11.80 17.85 -9.80
N ASP A 238 10.63 17.30 -10.07
CA ASP A 238 9.87 17.61 -11.28
C ASP A 238 8.86 18.73 -10.95
N ALA A 239 8.84 19.75 -11.79
CA ALA A 239 8.03 20.95 -11.55
C ALA A 239 7.73 21.68 -12.86
N ALA A 240 6.53 22.19 -13.01
CA ALA A 240 6.19 23.19 -14.01
C ALA A 240 6.70 24.55 -13.56
N VAL A 241 7.70 25.11 -14.23
CA VAL A 241 8.29 26.41 -13.87
C VAL A 241 8.52 27.28 -15.11
N GLU A 242 8.56 28.61 -14.92
CA GLU A 242 8.85 29.60 -15.95
C GLU A 242 10.33 30.03 -15.90
N GLU A 243 10.76 30.74 -16.94
CA GLU A 243 12.12 31.28 -16.99
C GLU A 243 12.35 32.29 -15.85
N GLY A 244 13.38 32.06 -15.03
CA GLY A 244 13.71 32.88 -13.87
C GLY A 244 13.17 32.33 -12.54
N ASP A 245 12.32 31.33 -12.56
CA ASP A 245 11.92 30.63 -11.32
C ASP A 245 13.08 29.78 -10.78
N VAL A 246 13.19 29.71 -9.46
CA VAL A 246 14.20 28.93 -8.75
C VAL A 246 13.51 27.87 -7.91
N ILE A 247 13.96 26.62 -7.99
CA ILE A 247 13.54 25.56 -7.07
C ILE A 247 14.51 25.56 -5.89
N GLU A 248 14.00 25.74 -4.67
CA GLU A 248 14.74 25.63 -3.41
C GLU A 248 14.32 24.33 -2.69
N VAL A 249 15.29 23.51 -2.30
CA VAL A 249 15.10 22.31 -1.48
C VAL A 249 15.76 22.56 -0.12
N VAL A 250 14.97 22.39 0.96
CA VAL A 250 15.44 22.57 2.35
C VAL A 250 15.22 21.27 3.10
N LEU A 251 16.29 20.74 3.70
CA LEU A 251 16.23 19.60 4.63
C LEU A 251 16.16 20.12 6.06
N LEU A 252 15.22 19.60 6.85
CA LEU A 252 15.04 19.98 8.25
C LEU A 252 15.18 18.75 9.16
N ALA A 253 15.73 18.97 10.35
CA ALA A 253 15.77 18.01 11.45
C ALA A 253 15.06 18.63 12.66
N ASP A 254 14.04 17.94 13.19
CA ASP A 254 13.25 18.43 14.32
C ASP A 254 12.72 19.88 14.11
N GLY A 255 12.31 20.19 12.86
CA GLY A 255 11.80 21.49 12.43
C GLY A 255 12.87 22.60 12.23
N ALA A 256 14.15 22.29 12.41
CA ALA A 256 15.26 23.23 12.18
C ALA A 256 16.00 22.93 10.85
N PRO A 257 16.30 23.93 10.01
CA PRO A 257 17.05 23.72 8.78
C PRO A 257 18.44 23.13 9.03
N VAL A 258 18.76 22.03 8.36
CA VAL A 258 20.08 21.38 8.36
C VAL A 258 20.92 21.92 7.21
N THR A 259 20.33 21.89 6.00
CA THR A 259 20.98 22.30 4.77
C THR A 259 19.95 22.67 3.72
N LYS A 260 20.36 23.43 2.70
CA LYS A 260 19.53 23.74 1.53
C LYS A 260 20.36 23.86 0.27
N ALA A 261 19.72 23.68 -0.86
CA ALA A 261 20.30 23.92 -2.18
C ALA A 261 19.23 24.39 -3.18
N GLU A 262 19.67 24.96 -4.28
CA GLU A 262 18.80 25.44 -5.36
C GLU A 262 19.06 24.64 -6.63
N GLY A 263 18.00 24.21 -7.32
CA GLY A 263 18.04 23.46 -8.57
C GLY A 263 17.00 22.33 -8.60
N ARG A 264 16.80 21.76 -9.81
CA ARG A 264 15.97 20.57 -10.01
C ARG A 264 16.65 19.29 -9.49
N GLU A 265 17.96 19.24 -9.64
CA GLU A 265 18.82 18.15 -9.18
C GLU A 265 19.80 18.72 -8.18
N VAL A 266 19.68 18.32 -6.92
CA VAL A 266 20.53 18.82 -5.83
C VAL A 266 21.11 17.67 -5.03
N VAL A 267 22.30 17.91 -4.43
CA VAL A 267 22.91 17.01 -3.46
C VAL A 267 23.14 17.78 -2.19
N LEU A 268 22.45 17.41 -1.14
CA LEU A 268 22.50 18.02 0.17
C LEU A 268 23.52 17.27 1.06
N SER A 269 24.43 17.98 1.72
CA SER A 269 25.27 17.39 2.76
C SER A 269 24.49 17.24 4.06
N VAL A 270 24.53 16.07 4.68
CA VAL A 270 23.84 15.75 5.93
C VAL A 270 24.87 15.39 7.01
N PRO A 271 25.52 16.40 7.63
CA PRO A 271 26.47 16.14 8.69
C PRO A 271 25.75 15.58 9.93
N ASP A 272 26.43 14.72 10.68
CA ASP A 272 25.91 14.10 11.91
C ASP A 272 24.52 13.44 11.71
N MET A 273 24.34 12.77 10.55
CA MET A 273 23.08 12.18 10.17
C MET A 273 22.55 11.16 11.18
N LYS A 274 21.25 11.24 11.47
CA LYS A 274 20.51 10.20 12.19
C LYS A 274 20.00 9.18 11.18
N LEU A 275 20.31 7.91 11.40
CA LEU A 275 19.90 6.83 10.50
C LEU A 275 18.51 6.31 10.89
N TRP A 276 17.67 6.07 9.89
CA TRP A 276 16.39 5.41 10.08
C TRP A 276 16.58 3.89 10.26
N SER A 277 15.90 3.32 11.25
CA SER A 277 15.83 1.88 11.47
C SER A 277 14.53 1.50 12.19
N PRO A 278 14.18 0.20 12.26
CA PRO A 278 13.04 -0.25 13.07
C PRO A 278 13.12 0.15 14.55
N ALA A 279 14.31 0.26 15.10
CA ALA A 279 14.52 0.67 16.49
C ALA A 279 14.50 2.20 16.70
N ASP A 280 14.93 2.96 15.69
CA ASP A 280 14.95 4.43 15.69
C ASP A 280 14.48 4.95 14.32
N PRO A 281 13.16 5.10 14.11
CA PRO A 281 12.58 5.49 12.82
C PRO A 281 12.65 7.00 12.60
N TYR A 282 13.84 7.57 12.63
CA TYR A 282 14.05 9.00 12.47
C TYR A 282 13.78 9.46 11.04
N LEU A 283 12.88 10.43 10.88
CA LEU A 283 12.54 11.06 9.60
C LEU A 283 13.01 12.52 9.59
N TYR A 284 13.56 12.94 8.46
CA TYR A 284 13.87 14.33 8.17
C TYR A 284 12.70 14.94 7.40
N ASP A 285 12.34 16.19 7.70
CA ASP A 285 11.38 16.93 6.91
C ASP A 285 12.04 17.53 5.66
N LEU A 286 11.29 17.63 4.58
CA LEU A 286 11.65 18.30 3.35
C LEU A 286 10.65 19.43 3.06
N GLU A 287 11.16 20.64 2.80
CA GLU A 287 10.40 21.71 2.18
C GLU A 287 10.97 21.98 0.79
N ILE A 288 10.11 21.91 -0.24
CA ILE A 288 10.49 22.20 -1.60
C ILE A 288 9.63 23.36 -2.10
N LYS A 289 10.27 24.39 -2.63
CA LYS A 289 9.62 25.65 -3.02
C LYS A 289 9.96 26.01 -4.46
N VAL A 290 9.00 26.59 -5.15
CA VAL A 290 9.25 27.36 -6.37
C VAL A 290 9.28 28.83 -5.96
N LEU A 291 10.40 29.49 -6.21
CA LEU A 291 10.62 30.89 -5.89
C LEU A 291 10.61 31.72 -7.17
N ARG A 292 9.83 32.82 -7.19
CA ARG A 292 9.85 33.86 -8.23
C ARG A 292 10.19 35.19 -7.58
N ASP A 293 11.26 35.86 -8.05
CA ASP A 293 11.78 37.11 -7.45
C ASP A 293 12.04 37.01 -5.93
N GLY A 294 12.45 35.80 -5.48
CA GLY A 294 12.72 35.50 -4.08
C GLY A 294 11.50 35.23 -3.21
N ALA A 295 10.28 35.31 -3.76
CA ALA A 295 9.05 34.95 -3.05
C ALA A 295 8.59 33.51 -3.42
N ALA A 296 8.17 32.74 -2.43
CA ALA A 296 7.61 31.40 -2.67
C ALA A 296 6.24 31.55 -3.34
N ILE A 297 6.11 30.96 -4.55
CA ILE A 297 4.85 30.90 -5.30
C ILE A 297 4.21 29.51 -5.21
N ASP A 298 4.99 28.47 -4.95
CA ASP A 298 4.52 27.15 -4.59
C ASP A 298 5.40 26.56 -3.47
N CYS A 299 4.81 25.69 -2.64
CA CYS A 299 5.52 25.02 -1.56
C CYS A 299 4.86 23.67 -1.26
N VAL A 300 5.66 22.63 -1.27
CA VAL A 300 5.27 21.31 -0.78
C VAL A 300 6.12 20.90 0.42
N LYS A 301 5.50 20.18 1.36
CA LYS A 301 6.15 19.63 2.53
C LYS A 301 6.12 18.10 2.42
N GLY A 302 7.23 17.49 2.69
CA GLY A 302 7.35 16.04 2.70
C GLY A 302 8.39 15.60 3.71
N TYR A 303 8.88 14.38 3.56
CA TYR A 303 9.88 13.81 4.43
C TYR A 303 10.78 12.82 3.69
N THR A 304 11.88 12.45 4.33
CA THR A 304 12.80 11.42 3.87
C THR A 304 13.52 10.77 5.04
N ALA A 305 14.31 9.74 4.76
CA ALA A 305 15.15 9.09 5.75
C ALA A 305 16.57 8.88 5.25
N MET A 306 17.55 8.99 6.13
CA MET A 306 18.91 8.55 5.86
C MET A 306 19.01 7.06 6.18
N ARG A 307 19.04 6.22 5.14
CA ARG A 307 19.13 4.75 5.28
C ARG A 307 19.75 4.12 4.03
N LYS A 308 20.30 2.91 4.18
CA LYS A 308 20.85 2.11 3.07
C LYS A 308 20.40 0.67 3.18
N ILE A 309 19.92 0.12 2.08
CA ILE A 309 19.65 -1.31 1.91
C ILE A 309 20.75 -1.90 1.04
N SER A 310 21.33 -3.01 1.48
CA SER A 310 22.37 -3.71 0.75
C SER A 310 22.48 -5.17 1.22
N TYR A 311 23.46 -5.90 0.72
CA TYR A 311 23.81 -7.22 1.24
C TYR A 311 25.32 -7.40 1.25
N ALA A 312 25.77 -8.30 2.10
CA ALA A 312 27.16 -8.76 2.12
C ALA A 312 27.23 -10.24 2.49
N ARG A 313 28.40 -10.85 2.30
CA ARG A 313 28.64 -12.22 2.78
C ARG A 313 29.12 -12.18 4.22
N ASP A 314 28.58 -13.07 5.03
CA ASP A 314 29.09 -13.36 6.37
C ASP A 314 30.37 -14.24 6.32
N ASP A 315 30.94 -14.56 7.48
CA ASP A 315 32.14 -15.38 7.60
C ASP A 315 31.95 -16.81 7.10
N ALA A 316 30.72 -17.33 7.07
CA ALA A 316 30.35 -18.62 6.51
C ALA A 316 30.15 -18.57 4.99
N GLY A 317 30.10 -17.39 4.40
CA GLY A 317 29.92 -17.12 2.97
C GLY A 317 28.47 -16.99 2.53
N HIS A 318 27.50 -16.97 3.46
CA HIS A 318 26.10 -16.73 3.17
C HIS A 318 25.85 -15.25 2.89
N LYS A 319 24.99 -14.92 1.91
CA LYS A 319 24.55 -13.55 1.70
C LYS A 319 23.53 -13.15 2.76
N ARG A 320 23.81 -12.08 3.50
CA ARG A 320 22.93 -11.49 4.51
C ARG A 320 22.42 -10.13 4.05
N MET A 321 21.16 -9.84 4.33
CA MET A 321 20.60 -8.49 4.11
C MET A 321 21.17 -7.53 5.15
N LEU A 322 21.50 -6.32 4.69
CA LEU A 322 22.02 -5.26 5.54
C LEU A 322 21.08 -4.06 5.53
N LEU A 323 20.85 -3.51 6.71
CA LEU A 323 20.30 -2.18 6.90
C LEU A 323 21.39 -1.28 7.48
N ASN A 324 21.71 -0.16 6.82
CA ASN A 324 22.73 0.78 7.27
C ASN A 324 24.11 0.10 7.49
N ASN A 325 24.49 -0.78 6.58
CA ASN A 325 25.72 -1.57 6.62
C ASN A 325 25.80 -2.58 7.80
N GLN A 326 24.70 -2.83 8.51
CA GLN A 326 24.64 -3.83 9.59
C GLN A 326 23.72 -4.98 9.18
N PRO A 327 24.13 -6.24 9.45
CA PRO A 327 23.25 -7.39 9.23
C PRO A 327 21.94 -7.26 10.00
N LEU A 328 20.84 -7.61 9.35
CA LEU A 328 19.52 -7.60 9.98
C LEU A 328 18.69 -8.75 9.43
N PHE A 329 18.32 -9.69 10.28
CA PHE A 329 17.32 -10.70 9.92
C PHE A 329 15.95 -10.03 9.77
N GLN A 330 15.43 -10.04 8.56
CA GLN A 330 14.13 -9.45 8.25
C GLN A 330 13.05 -10.50 8.52
N TYR A 331 12.21 -10.25 9.54
CA TYR A 331 11.21 -11.19 10.01
C TYR A 331 9.88 -10.51 10.28
N GLY A 332 8.83 -11.01 9.65
CA GLY A 332 7.50 -10.43 9.79
C GLY A 332 6.39 -11.33 9.26
N PRO A 333 5.13 -10.90 9.38
CA PRO A 333 4.01 -11.61 8.81
C PRO A 333 3.74 -11.20 7.36
N LEU A 334 3.06 -12.11 6.64
CA LEU A 334 2.37 -11.84 5.40
C LEU A 334 1.09 -11.06 5.71
N ASP A 335 0.88 -9.94 5.03
CA ASP A 335 -0.30 -9.10 5.22
C ASP A 335 -1.11 -8.97 3.93
N GLN A 336 -2.32 -9.51 3.94
CA GLN A 336 -3.26 -9.45 2.82
C GLN A 336 -3.90 -8.06 2.67
N GLY A 337 -3.98 -7.28 3.75
CA GLY A 337 -4.57 -5.94 3.75
C GLY A 337 -6.08 -5.90 3.51
N TRP A 338 -6.81 -6.96 3.87
CA TRP A 338 -8.25 -7.05 3.72
C TRP A 338 -8.97 -6.74 5.04
N TRP A 339 -10.14 -6.11 4.93
CA TRP A 339 -10.99 -5.69 6.04
C TRP A 339 -12.38 -6.32 5.89
N PRO A 340 -13.02 -6.81 6.98
CA PRO A 340 -14.32 -7.46 6.87
C PRO A 340 -15.43 -6.51 6.42
N ASP A 341 -15.27 -5.24 6.73
CA ASP A 341 -16.24 -4.18 6.51
C ASP A 341 -15.92 -3.30 5.28
N GLY A 342 -14.64 -3.06 5.01
CA GLY A 342 -14.20 -2.19 3.90
C GLY A 342 -13.49 -2.89 2.76
N LEU A 343 -13.28 -4.20 2.82
CA LEU A 343 -12.47 -5.00 1.88
C LEU A 343 -11.05 -4.43 1.74
N TYR A 344 -10.70 -3.79 0.64
CA TYR A 344 -9.37 -3.18 0.47
C TYR A 344 -9.19 -1.89 1.27
N THR A 345 -10.26 -1.26 1.73
CA THR A 345 -10.23 0.03 2.40
C THR A 345 -10.37 -0.12 3.90
N ALA A 346 -9.35 0.30 4.65
CA ALA A 346 -9.45 0.40 6.09
C ALA A 346 -10.52 1.42 6.48
N PRO A 347 -11.34 1.16 7.53
CA PRO A 347 -12.41 2.06 7.93
C PRO A 347 -11.96 3.45 8.40
N SER A 348 -10.71 3.57 8.89
CA SER A 348 -10.12 4.82 9.37
C SER A 348 -8.60 4.79 9.26
N ASP A 349 -7.95 5.95 9.39
CA ASP A 349 -6.49 6.05 9.45
C ASP A 349 -5.91 5.38 10.70
N GLU A 350 -6.64 5.40 11.81
CA GLU A 350 -6.29 4.64 13.03
C GLU A 350 -6.30 3.13 12.77
N ALA A 351 -7.32 2.62 12.07
CA ALA A 351 -7.37 1.21 11.67
C ALA A 351 -6.18 0.85 10.78
N LEU A 352 -5.82 1.73 9.86
CA LEU A 352 -4.66 1.54 8.98
C LEU A 352 -3.34 1.40 9.75
N ALA A 353 -3.15 2.22 10.78
CA ALA A 353 -1.98 2.17 11.66
C ALA A 353 -1.99 0.95 12.60
N PHE A 354 -3.16 0.48 13.01
CA PHE A 354 -3.33 -0.57 14.03
C PHE A 354 -2.62 -1.89 13.66
N ASP A 355 -2.78 -2.39 12.42
CA ASP A 355 -2.16 -3.65 12.00
C ASP A 355 -0.62 -3.54 12.06
N ILE A 356 -0.06 -2.36 11.74
CA ILE A 356 1.39 -2.09 11.81
C ILE A 356 1.84 -2.04 13.27
N GLU A 357 1.11 -1.31 14.12
CA GLU A 357 1.41 -1.19 15.56
C GLU A 357 1.38 -2.56 16.24
N LYS A 358 0.34 -3.37 15.97
CA LYS A 358 0.22 -4.72 16.52
C LYS A 358 1.33 -5.65 16.01
N THR A 359 1.68 -5.56 14.74
CA THR A 359 2.79 -6.33 14.20
C THR A 359 4.11 -5.99 14.90
N LYS A 360 4.35 -4.71 15.18
CA LYS A 360 5.53 -4.27 15.93
C LYS A 360 5.49 -4.72 17.40
N GLU A 361 4.34 -4.61 18.05
CA GLU A 361 4.13 -5.13 19.42
C GLU A 361 4.39 -6.64 19.52
N MET A 362 4.02 -7.41 18.50
CA MET A 362 4.34 -8.84 18.37
C MET A 362 5.84 -9.13 18.21
N GLY A 363 6.71 -8.11 18.13
CA GLY A 363 8.16 -8.26 18.06
C GLY A 363 8.73 -8.44 16.67
N PHE A 364 7.96 -8.24 15.63
CA PHE A 364 8.41 -8.25 14.24
C PHE A 364 9.08 -6.93 13.83
N ASN A 365 9.90 -6.97 12.77
CA ASN A 365 10.54 -5.79 12.18
C ASN A 365 10.15 -5.54 10.72
N LEU A 366 9.30 -6.40 10.15
CA LEU A 366 8.93 -6.42 8.75
C LEU A 366 7.44 -6.75 8.57
N ILE A 367 6.85 -6.24 7.49
CA ILE A 367 5.59 -6.70 6.90
C ILE A 367 5.84 -6.99 5.42
N ARG A 368 5.44 -8.17 4.94
CA ARG A 368 5.30 -8.41 3.52
C ARG A 368 3.88 -8.06 3.08
N LYS A 369 3.73 -6.96 2.32
CA LYS A 369 2.45 -6.57 1.73
C LYS A 369 2.19 -7.43 0.51
N HIS A 370 1.27 -8.39 0.69
CA HIS A 370 1.07 -9.50 -0.22
C HIS A 370 0.10 -9.18 -1.34
N VAL A 371 0.63 -9.16 -2.56
CA VAL A 371 -0.08 -8.97 -3.84
C VAL A 371 -1.16 -7.88 -3.83
N LYS A 372 -0.95 -6.87 -3.01
CA LYS A 372 -1.80 -5.68 -2.85
C LYS A 372 -0.92 -4.45 -2.63
N VAL A 373 -1.40 -3.28 -3.01
CA VAL A 373 -0.77 -1.98 -2.73
C VAL A 373 -1.70 -1.20 -1.82
N GLU A 374 -1.15 -0.59 -0.77
CA GLU A 374 -1.90 0.19 0.20
C GLU A 374 -1.94 1.69 -0.17
N PRO A 375 -2.84 2.49 0.43
CA PRO A 375 -2.75 3.94 0.32
C PRO A 375 -1.44 4.47 0.91
N ALA A 376 -0.96 5.60 0.37
CA ALA A 376 0.30 6.24 0.78
C ALA A 376 0.44 6.42 2.30
N ARG A 377 -0.66 6.65 3.00
CA ARG A 377 -0.69 6.79 4.45
C ARG A 377 -0.27 5.52 5.20
N TRP A 378 -0.53 4.33 4.67
CA TRP A 378 -0.06 3.09 5.28
C TRP A 378 1.47 2.99 5.28
N TYR A 379 2.13 3.35 4.16
CA TYR A 379 3.60 3.37 4.09
C TYR A 379 4.18 4.46 4.99
N TRP A 380 3.54 5.63 5.06
CA TRP A 380 3.93 6.66 6.01
C TRP A 380 3.84 6.18 7.47
N HIS A 381 2.80 5.40 7.82
CA HIS A 381 2.73 4.76 9.12
C HIS A 381 3.86 3.76 9.34
N CYS A 382 4.25 2.97 8.33
CA CYS A 382 5.42 2.09 8.40
C CYS A 382 6.72 2.90 8.61
N ASP A 383 6.89 4.02 7.89
CA ASP A 383 8.07 4.89 8.01
C ASP A 383 8.20 5.49 9.42
N ARG A 384 7.13 6.06 9.96
CA ARG A 384 7.16 6.70 11.28
C ARG A 384 7.20 5.71 12.45
N LEU A 385 6.69 4.51 12.26
CA LEU A 385 6.70 3.46 13.28
C LEU A 385 7.93 2.55 13.19
N GLY A 386 8.71 2.63 12.13
CA GLY A 386 9.89 1.79 11.92
C GLY A 386 9.52 0.35 11.59
N MET A 387 8.74 0.14 10.54
CA MET A 387 8.38 -1.16 10.02
C MET A 387 8.93 -1.30 8.60
N LEU A 388 9.78 -2.30 8.36
CA LEU A 388 10.25 -2.64 7.01
C LEU A 388 9.10 -3.19 6.17
N VAL A 389 9.16 -3.00 4.87
CA VAL A 389 8.13 -3.49 3.94
C VAL A 389 8.78 -4.21 2.76
N TRP A 390 8.31 -5.43 2.48
CA TRP A 390 8.44 -6.05 1.16
C TRP A 390 7.15 -5.82 0.41
N GLN A 391 7.24 -5.21 -0.76
CA GLN A 391 6.08 -4.84 -1.57
C GLN A 391 5.94 -5.76 -2.77
N ASP A 392 4.86 -6.55 -2.78
CA ASP A 392 4.52 -7.39 -3.92
C ASP A 392 3.81 -6.59 -5.01
N MET A 393 4.06 -6.94 -6.27
CA MET A 393 3.16 -6.61 -7.37
C MET A 393 1.87 -7.43 -7.24
N PRO A 394 0.68 -6.82 -7.36
CA PRO A 394 -0.56 -7.58 -7.49
C PRO A 394 -0.50 -8.57 -8.66
N SER A 395 -0.76 -9.84 -8.39
CA SER A 395 -0.61 -10.90 -9.39
C SER A 395 -1.57 -10.69 -10.56
N ILE A 396 -1.04 -10.89 -11.75
CA ILE A 396 -1.83 -11.02 -12.97
C ILE A 396 -2.26 -12.48 -13.06
N ALA A 397 -3.39 -12.82 -12.52
CA ALA A 397 -3.69 -14.22 -12.44
C ALA A 397 -4.38 -14.75 -13.69
N ASP A 398 -3.67 -15.55 -14.38
CA ASP A 398 -4.29 -16.64 -15.13
C ASP A 398 -4.13 -17.93 -14.32
N ASN A 399 -5.24 -18.49 -13.85
CA ASN A 399 -5.27 -19.80 -13.18
C ASN A 399 -4.83 -20.95 -14.09
N SER A 400 -4.68 -20.68 -15.37
CA SER A 400 -4.19 -21.66 -16.35
C SER A 400 -2.68 -21.83 -16.31
N SER A 401 -1.95 -21.03 -15.53
CA SER A 401 -0.49 -21.07 -15.57
C SER A 401 0.08 -22.43 -15.22
N GLY A 402 -0.60 -23.29 -14.50
CA GLY A 402 -0.28 -24.73 -14.35
C GLY A 402 1.19 -25.09 -14.04
N ILE A 403 2.09 -24.12 -14.04
CA ILE A 403 3.53 -24.25 -13.98
C ILE A 403 4.03 -23.93 -12.57
N TRP A 404 3.14 -23.94 -11.61
CA TRP A 404 3.51 -23.71 -10.22
C TRP A 404 4.21 -24.94 -9.63
N GLY A 405 5.21 -24.70 -8.80
CA GLY A 405 5.78 -25.73 -7.94
C GLY A 405 7.05 -26.37 -8.46
N ASN A 406 7.79 -25.72 -9.36
CA ASN A 406 9.10 -26.21 -9.72
C ASN A 406 10.14 -25.84 -8.67
N ARG A 407 10.49 -26.81 -7.82
CA ARG A 407 11.43 -26.67 -6.71
C ARG A 407 12.90 -26.86 -7.11
N ALA A 408 13.22 -26.75 -8.39
CA ALA A 408 14.57 -26.87 -8.91
C ALA A 408 14.84 -25.83 -9.99
N TYR A 409 16.08 -25.34 -10.07
CA TYR A 409 16.47 -24.43 -11.13
C TYR A 409 16.36 -25.05 -12.52
N ASP A 410 16.06 -24.19 -13.53
CA ASP A 410 16.06 -24.47 -14.96
C ASP A 410 15.09 -25.58 -15.40
N THR A 411 14.15 -25.95 -14.55
CA THR A 411 13.10 -26.91 -14.90
C THR A 411 11.72 -26.23 -15.00
N GLY A 412 11.61 -24.96 -14.53
CA GLY A 412 10.45 -24.10 -14.68
C GLY A 412 10.54 -23.25 -15.96
N THR A 413 9.40 -22.95 -16.50
CA THR A 413 9.28 -21.99 -17.59
C THR A 413 8.37 -20.85 -17.15
N ASP A 414 8.61 -19.67 -17.69
CA ASP A 414 7.69 -18.57 -17.55
C ASP A 414 6.30 -18.94 -18.09
N SER A 415 5.27 -18.39 -17.48
CA SER A 415 3.87 -18.54 -17.92
C SER A 415 3.66 -17.86 -19.27
N GLN A 416 2.68 -18.36 -20.03
CA GLN A 416 2.25 -17.71 -21.25
C GLN A 416 1.24 -16.61 -20.91
N VAL A 417 1.68 -15.36 -20.99
CA VAL A 417 0.85 -14.17 -20.79
C VAL A 417 0.67 -13.45 -22.12
N THR A 418 -0.53 -12.96 -22.41
CA THR A 418 -0.78 -12.19 -23.65
C THR A 418 0.02 -10.89 -23.68
N GLU A 419 0.32 -10.36 -24.85
CA GLU A 419 1.01 -9.07 -24.98
C GLU A 419 0.24 -7.92 -24.29
N GLU A 420 -1.10 -7.98 -24.33
CA GLU A 420 -1.95 -7.03 -23.63
C GLU A 420 -1.83 -7.17 -22.10
N GLY A 421 -1.79 -8.40 -21.58
CA GLY A 421 -1.56 -8.66 -20.17
C GLY A 421 -0.18 -8.20 -19.71
N LYS A 422 0.87 -8.45 -20.49
CA LYS A 422 2.21 -7.94 -20.23
C LYS A 422 2.24 -6.40 -20.22
N ALA A 423 1.58 -5.76 -21.19
CA ALA A 423 1.51 -4.30 -21.26
C ALA A 423 0.81 -3.69 -20.05
N ASN A 424 -0.31 -4.28 -19.60
CA ASN A 424 -1.00 -3.88 -18.37
C ASN A 424 -0.08 -4.05 -17.14
N TYR A 425 0.60 -5.20 -17.03
CA TYR A 425 1.52 -5.47 -15.93
C TYR A 425 2.65 -4.42 -15.86
N TYR A 426 3.36 -4.19 -16.98
CA TYR A 426 4.47 -3.22 -17.00
C TYR A 426 3.99 -1.80 -16.70
N LYS A 427 2.82 -1.41 -17.22
CA LYS A 427 2.20 -0.12 -16.91
C LYS A 427 1.94 0.04 -15.41
N GLU A 428 1.15 -0.87 -14.84
CA GLU A 428 0.77 -0.77 -13.42
C GLU A 428 2.00 -0.93 -12.51
N TRP A 429 2.94 -1.83 -12.82
CA TRP A 429 4.14 -2.01 -12.01
C TRP A 429 5.05 -0.76 -12.03
N SER A 430 5.17 -0.07 -13.18
CA SER A 430 5.90 1.19 -13.23
C SER A 430 5.21 2.28 -12.43
N GLU A 431 3.89 2.42 -12.54
CA GLU A 431 3.11 3.40 -11.77
C GLU A 431 3.21 3.16 -10.26
N ILE A 432 3.13 1.89 -9.82
CA ILE A 432 3.29 1.51 -8.41
C ILE A 432 4.70 1.87 -7.92
N ILE A 433 5.76 1.47 -8.62
CA ILE A 433 7.14 1.78 -8.20
C ILE A 433 7.35 3.29 -8.15
N GLU A 434 6.94 4.04 -9.17
CA GLU A 434 7.11 5.50 -9.21
C GLU A 434 6.36 6.19 -8.05
N ALA A 435 5.15 5.74 -7.73
CA ALA A 435 4.36 6.31 -6.64
C ALA A 435 4.93 5.97 -5.25
N PHE A 436 5.53 4.79 -5.07
CA PHE A 436 5.87 4.27 -3.74
C PHE A 436 7.38 4.18 -3.44
N LYS A 437 8.26 4.31 -4.43
CA LYS A 437 9.72 4.40 -4.18
C LYS A 437 10.16 5.55 -3.25
N PRO A 438 9.39 6.65 -3.06
CA PRO A 438 9.74 7.66 -2.07
C PRO A 438 9.67 7.19 -0.62
N PHE A 439 8.98 6.06 -0.30
CA PHE A 439 8.83 5.58 1.07
C PHE A 439 10.07 4.81 1.56
N PRO A 440 10.75 5.28 2.62
CA PRO A 440 11.93 4.62 3.17
C PRO A 440 11.70 3.19 3.67
N CYS A 441 10.51 2.87 4.17
CA CYS A 441 10.18 1.54 4.72
C CYS A 441 10.26 0.42 3.68
N ILE A 442 10.00 0.70 2.40
CA ILE A 442 10.08 -0.31 1.35
C ILE A 442 11.56 -0.68 1.14
N VAL A 443 11.90 -1.95 1.33
CA VAL A 443 13.27 -2.46 1.25
C VAL A 443 13.45 -3.52 0.17
N SER A 444 12.35 -4.11 -0.30
CA SER A 444 12.36 -5.09 -1.39
C SER A 444 11.11 -4.96 -2.26
N TRP A 445 11.30 -5.07 -3.57
CA TRP A 445 10.25 -5.25 -4.56
C TRP A 445 10.10 -6.73 -4.89
N VAL A 446 8.85 -7.20 -4.99
CA VAL A 446 8.51 -8.59 -5.28
C VAL A 446 7.64 -8.65 -6.53
N PRO A 447 8.23 -8.76 -7.74
CA PRO A 447 7.49 -8.77 -9.00
C PRO A 447 6.49 -9.91 -9.14
N PHE A 448 6.80 -11.11 -8.65
CA PHE A 448 5.95 -12.29 -8.81
C PHE A 448 5.80 -13.08 -7.51
N ASN A 449 4.59 -13.59 -7.29
CA ASN A 449 4.27 -14.55 -6.24
C ASN A 449 3.82 -15.88 -6.84
N GLU A 450 4.38 -16.99 -6.37
CA GLU A 450 3.95 -18.38 -6.60
C GLU A 450 3.66 -18.73 -8.08
N ALA A 451 4.46 -18.19 -8.99
CA ALA A 451 4.32 -18.35 -10.43
C ALA A 451 2.97 -17.87 -11.02
N TRP A 452 2.15 -17.17 -10.23
CA TRP A 452 0.87 -16.63 -10.72
C TRP A 452 1.10 -15.52 -11.75
N GLY A 453 1.00 -15.90 -13.04
CA GLY A 453 1.31 -15.01 -14.15
C GLY A 453 2.79 -14.60 -14.23
N GLN A 454 3.72 -15.39 -13.67
CA GLN A 454 5.15 -15.16 -13.78
C GLN A 454 5.59 -15.30 -15.25
N PHE A 455 6.09 -14.24 -15.86
CA PHE A 455 6.50 -14.19 -17.27
C PHE A 455 7.80 -13.39 -17.44
N ASP A 456 8.56 -13.70 -18.46
CA ASP A 456 9.78 -12.97 -18.84
C ASP A 456 10.64 -12.53 -17.64
N THR A 457 10.84 -13.44 -16.68
CA THR A 457 11.33 -13.16 -15.31
C THR A 457 12.58 -12.28 -15.30
N GLU A 458 13.60 -12.57 -16.13
CA GLU A 458 14.83 -11.76 -16.19
C GLU A 458 14.57 -10.34 -16.70
N GLU A 459 13.66 -10.16 -17.66
CA GLU A 459 13.35 -8.84 -18.21
C GLU A 459 12.54 -7.99 -17.20
N VAL A 460 11.63 -8.62 -16.46
CA VAL A 460 10.88 -7.94 -15.38
C VAL A 460 11.83 -7.52 -14.24
N VAL A 461 12.82 -8.35 -13.90
CA VAL A 461 13.86 -7.98 -12.92
C VAL A 461 14.65 -6.76 -13.38
N LYS A 462 15.11 -6.75 -14.63
CA LYS A 462 15.85 -5.60 -15.20
C LYS A 462 14.99 -4.35 -15.24
N PHE A 463 13.72 -4.48 -15.61
CA PHE A 463 12.75 -3.39 -15.63
C PHE A 463 12.56 -2.80 -14.23
N THR A 464 12.33 -3.65 -13.22
CA THR A 464 12.16 -3.24 -11.82
C THR A 464 13.40 -2.50 -11.31
N ARG A 465 14.61 -3.05 -11.59
CA ARG A 465 15.88 -2.43 -11.19
C ARG A 465 16.14 -1.09 -11.89
N ALA A 466 15.69 -0.94 -13.13
CA ALA A 466 15.83 0.32 -13.85
C ALA A 466 14.95 1.43 -13.25
N LEU A 467 13.78 1.09 -12.73
CA LEU A 467 12.88 2.02 -12.04
C LEU A 467 13.36 2.40 -10.64
N ASP A 468 13.92 1.41 -9.91
CA ASP A 468 14.46 1.62 -8.57
C ASP A 468 15.68 0.73 -8.29
N PRO A 469 16.90 1.26 -8.44
CA PRO A 469 18.14 0.53 -8.15
C PRO A 469 18.49 0.47 -6.64
N THR A 470 17.71 1.10 -5.76
CA THR A 470 18.05 1.30 -4.35
C THR A 470 17.48 0.23 -3.42
N ARG A 471 16.65 -0.69 -3.93
CA ARG A 471 16.02 -1.80 -3.19
C ARG A 471 16.48 -3.14 -3.72
N LEU A 472 16.31 -4.17 -2.88
CA LEU A 472 16.49 -5.55 -3.29
C LEU A 472 15.32 -6.01 -4.16
N ILE A 473 15.56 -7.01 -5.01
CA ILE A 473 14.54 -7.63 -5.85
C ILE A 473 14.40 -9.10 -5.49
N ASN A 474 13.26 -9.44 -4.89
CA ASN A 474 12.79 -10.80 -4.70
C ASN A 474 12.00 -11.22 -5.95
N TYR A 475 12.71 -11.77 -6.93
CA TYR A 475 12.20 -11.88 -8.30
C TYR A 475 10.97 -12.76 -8.47
N ALA A 476 10.81 -13.83 -7.63
CA ALA A 476 9.67 -14.73 -7.67
C ALA A 476 9.53 -15.44 -6.33
N SER A 477 8.76 -14.86 -5.42
CA SER A 477 8.53 -15.44 -4.10
C SER A 477 7.77 -16.76 -4.22
N GLY A 478 8.39 -17.86 -3.81
CA GLY A 478 7.82 -19.22 -3.90
C GLY A 478 7.44 -19.70 -5.31
N GLY A 479 7.87 -18.97 -6.35
CA GLY A 479 7.49 -19.21 -7.74
C GLY A 479 8.39 -20.16 -8.49
N ASN A 480 8.45 -20.01 -9.81
CA ASN A 480 9.38 -20.74 -10.66
C ASN A 480 10.80 -20.21 -10.44
N PHE A 481 11.71 -21.09 -10.03
CA PHE A 481 13.10 -20.72 -9.78
C PHE A 481 13.88 -20.70 -11.08
N ILE A 482 13.92 -19.50 -11.68
CA ILE A 482 14.68 -19.22 -12.90
C ILE A 482 15.93 -18.44 -12.50
N LYS A 483 17.11 -18.87 -12.97
CA LYS A 483 18.33 -18.09 -12.73
C LYS A 483 18.26 -16.76 -13.47
N CYS A 484 18.32 -15.68 -12.70
CA CYS A 484 18.16 -14.32 -13.19
C CYS A 484 19.02 -13.35 -12.39
N SER A 485 19.00 -12.07 -12.75
CA SER A 485 19.74 -11.01 -12.08
C SER A 485 19.03 -10.45 -10.82
N GLY A 486 17.99 -11.13 -10.31
CA GLY A 486 17.38 -10.84 -9.01
C GLY A 486 18.34 -11.07 -7.84
N ASP A 487 18.01 -10.51 -6.67
CA ASP A 487 18.89 -10.58 -5.50
C ASP A 487 18.54 -11.74 -4.57
N ILE A 488 17.26 -12.12 -4.51
CA ILE A 488 16.68 -12.99 -3.50
C ILE A 488 16.13 -14.26 -4.14
N LEU A 489 16.50 -15.41 -3.57
CA LEU A 489 15.89 -16.72 -3.79
C LEU A 489 14.94 -16.99 -2.63
N ASP A 490 13.66 -17.06 -2.91
CA ASP A 490 12.60 -17.10 -1.92
C ASP A 490 11.82 -18.41 -1.99
N LEU A 491 11.80 -19.13 -0.87
CA LEU A 491 11.12 -20.42 -0.74
C LEU A 491 9.79 -20.27 -0.02
N HIS A 492 8.79 -21.07 -0.40
CA HIS A 492 7.56 -21.29 0.36
C HIS A 492 7.50 -22.73 0.84
N ASN A 493 7.21 -22.94 2.12
CA ASN A 493 6.99 -24.28 2.65
C ASN A 493 5.99 -24.28 3.82
N TYR A 494 4.95 -25.07 3.71
CA TYR A 494 3.89 -25.18 4.71
C TYR A 494 3.82 -26.61 5.29
N PRO A 495 3.48 -26.75 6.60
CA PRO A 495 3.35 -25.64 7.55
C PRO A 495 4.67 -25.22 8.21
N HIS A 496 5.70 -26.08 8.26
CA HIS A 496 6.94 -25.82 8.98
C HIS A 496 8.03 -25.20 8.10
N PRO A 497 9.00 -24.48 8.68
CA PRO A 497 10.14 -23.95 7.95
C PRO A 497 10.99 -25.10 7.39
N GLU A 498 11.46 -24.96 6.14
CA GLU A 498 12.34 -25.92 5.49
C GLU A 498 13.19 -25.21 4.42
N MET A 499 14.49 -25.58 4.34
CA MET A 499 15.37 -25.15 3.26
C MET A 499 15.58 -26.30 2.27
N TYR A 500 14.66 -26.47 1.33
CA TYR A 500 14.71 -27.51 0.31
C TYR A 500 15.55 -27.15 -0.93
N LEU A 501 15.96 -25.88 -1.04
CA LEU A 501 16.83 -25.35 -2.09
C LEU A 501 17.69 -24.24 -1.48
N TYR A 502 18.96 -24.19 -1.84
CA TYR A 502 19.91 -23.15 -1.45
C TYR A 502 20.80 -22.80 -2.62
N ASP A 503 20.99 -21.53 -2.88
CA ASP A 503 21.99 -21.05 -3.84
C ASP A 503 22.80 -19.91 -3.21
N LYS A 504 24.12 -20.15 -3.06
CA LYS A 504 25.06 -19.19 -2.47
C LYS A 504 25.16 -17.86 -3.23
N ASP A 505 24.70 -17.82 -4.48
CA ASP A 505 24.76 -16.61 -5.31
C ASP A 505 23.56 -15.70 -5.11
N TYR A 506 22.57 -16.14 -4.33
CA TYR A 506 21.41 -15.36 -3.92
C TYR A 506 21.38 -15.13 -2.40
N ILE A 507 20.60 -14.15 -1.97
CA ILE A 507 20.11 -14.05 -0.61
C ILE A 507 19.00 -15.09 -0.49
N ASN A 508 19.14 -16.08 0.40
CA ASN A 508 18.14 -17.12 0.57
C ASN A 508 17.18 -16.74 1.69
N ILE A 509 15.88 -16.83 1.45
CA ILE A 509 14.84 -16.53 2.44
C ILE A 509 13.71 -17.56 2.39
N LEU A 510 12.86 -17.54 3.42
CA LEU A 510 11.63 -18.30 3.48
C LEU A 510 10.44 -17.31 3.43
N GLY A 511 9.93 -17.03 2.22
CA GLY A 511 8.92 -16.00 1.99
C GLY A 511 7.52 -16.34 2.44
N GLU A 512 7.25 -17.64 2.69
CA GLU A 512 6.00 -18.06 3.34
C GLU A 512 6.20 -19.38 4.10
N TYR A 513 5.70 -19.41 5.35
CA TYR A 513 5.58 -20.62 6.16
C TYR A 513 4.54 -20.42 7.26
N GLY A 514 4.17 -21.49 7.95
CA GLY A 514 3.23 -21.45 9.06
C GLY A 514 1.81 -21.79 8.63
N GLY A 515 0.93 -20.82 8.47
CA GLY A 515 -0.45 -21.10 8.12
C GLY A 515 -1.22 -21.86 9.21
N ILE A 516 -0.85 -21.64 10.48
CA ILE A 516 -1.41 -22.34 11.62
C ILE A 516 -2.75 -21.72 11.99
N GLY A 517 -3.83 -22.42 11.64
CA GLY A 517 -5.20 -21.95 11.82
C GLY A 517 -5.78 -22.28 13.21
N TRP A 518 -6.52 -21.31 13.74
CA TRP A 518 -7.40 -21.48 14.89
C TRP A 518 -8.63 -20.58 14.74
N PRO A 519 -9.83 -21.17 14.48
CA PRO A 519 -11.08 -20.42 14.36
C PRO A 519 -11.57 -19.92 15.72
N VAL A 520 -11.58 -18.62 15.94
CA VAL A 520 -12.08 -17.98 17.17
C VAL A 520 -13.58 -17.75 17.05
N GLN A 521 -14.38 -18.46 17.84
CA GLN A 521 -15.84 -18.36 17.79
C GLN A 521 -16.33 -16.95 18.11
N GLY A 522 -17.30 -16.46 17.32
CA GLY A 522 -17.83 -15.09 17.42
C GLY A 522 -17.07 -14.05 16.58
N HIS A 523 -15.92 -14.44 15.98
CA HIS A 523 -15.06 -13.58 15.18
C HIS A 523 -14.80 -14.14 13.77
N LEU A 524 -15.71 -14.98 13.27
CA LEU A 524 -15.56 -15.69 12.00
C LEU A 524 -16.39 -15.03 10.90
N TRP A 525 -15.82 -14.90 9.71
CA TRP A 525 -16.52 -14.46 8.51
C TRP A 525 -17.66 -15.41 8.09
N GLN A 526 -17.38 -16.73 8.20
CA GLN A 526 -18.36 -17.80 8.01
C GLN A 526 -18.23 -18.79 9.18
N PRO A 527 -19.21 -18.87 10.08
CA PRO A 527 -19.10 -19.74 11.27
C PRO A 527 -18.95 -21.23 10.93
N ASP A 528 -19.59 -21.68 9.86
CA ASP A 528 -19.68 -23.09 9.48
C ASP A 528 -18.59 -23.55 8.49
N ARG A 529 -17.78 -22.63 7.96
CA ARG A 529 -16.77 -22.92 6.95
C ARG A 529 -15.50 -22.13 7.17
N ASN A 530 -14.42 -22.85 7.48
CA ASN A 530 -13.11 -22.27 7.76
C ASN A 530 -12.02 -23.08 7.08
N TRP A 531 -10.92 -22.40 6.75
CA TRP A 531 -9.77 -23.01 6.12
C TRP A 531 -8.46 -22.57 6.78
N GLY A 532 -7.47 -23.42 6.74
CA GLY A 532 -6.08 -23.17 7.16
C GLY A 532 -5.23 -24.40 6.82
N TYR A 533 -3.93 -24.20 6.60
CA TYR A 533 -3.01 -25.32 6.25
C TYR A 533 -2.97 -26.38 7.34
N VAL A 534 -2.95 -25.95 8.59
CA VAL A 534 -3.08 -26.80 9.79
C VAL A 534 -4.01 -26.09 10.76
N GLN A 535 -4.94 -26.84 11.36
CA GLN A 535 -5.91 -26.26 12.31
C GLN A 535 -5.76 -26.87 13.69
N PHE A 536 -5.79 -26.00 14.69
CA PHE A 536 -5.76 -26.31 16.11
C PHE A 536 -7.06 -25.87 16.80
N LYS A 537 -7.17 -26.19 18.09
CA LYS A 537 -8.38 -25.95 18.87
C LYS A 537 -8.20 -24.91 19.97
N SER A 538 -6.98 -24.48 20.21
CA SER A 538 -6.66 -23.52 21.28
C SER A 538 -5.46 -22.64 20.90
N ALA A 539 -5.40 -21.47 21.53
CA ALA A 539 -4.27 -20.55 21.41
C ALA A 539 -2.93 -21.20 21.84
N ASP A 540 -2.97 -22.00 22.93
CA ASP A 540 -1.76 -22.64 23.46
C ASP A 540 -1.17 -23.64 22.46
N GLU A 541 -2.02 -24.47 21.81
CA GLU A 541 -1.56 -25.41 20.78
C GLU A 541 -0.91 -24.68 19.59
N VAL A 542 -1.50 -23.56 19.17
CA VAL A 542 -0.95 -22.70 18.10
C VAL A 542 0.40 -22.13 18.53
N LEU A 543 0.46 -21.53 19.72
CA LEU A 543 1.67 -20.85 20.20
C LEU A 543 2.82 -21.85 20.47
N ASP A 544 2.53 -23.02 21.01
CA ASP A 544 3.53 -24.09 21.19
C ASP A 544 4.08 -24.60 19.85
N THR A 545 3.24 -24.66 18.81
CA THR A 545 3.66 -25.03 17.46
C THR A 545 4.45 -23.92 16.80
N TYR A 546 4.01 -22.67 16.96
CA TYR A 546 4.73 -21.49 16.49
C TYR A 546 6.16 -21.42 17.07
N GLU A 547 6.30 -21.64 18.39
CA GLU A 547 7.62 -21.64 19.04
C GLU A 547 8.54 -22.75 18.49
N LYS A 548 8.00 -23.96 18.24
CA LYS A 548 8.78 -25.03 17.57
C LYS A 548 9.24 -24.61 16.18
N TYR A 549 8.40 -23.92 15.42
CA TYR A 549 8.79 -23.44 14.09
C TYR A 549 9.83 -22.34 14.18
N ALA A 550 9.75 -21.46 15.18
CA ALA A 550 10.79 -20.47 15.46
C ALA A 550 12.15 -21.13 15.79
N ASP A 551 12.15 -22.19 16.60
CA ASP A 551 13.39 -22.95 16.90
C ASP A 551 13.98 -23.63 15.65
N MET A 552 13.13 -24.19 14.78
CA MET A 552 13.57 -24.73 13.48
C MET A 552 14.16 -23.63 12.59
N LEU A 553 13.49 -22.46 12.54
CA LEU A 553 13.93 -21.33 11.74
C LEU A 553 15.30 -20.81 12.19
N ILE A 554 15.56 -20.74 13.49
CA ILE A 554 16.86 -20.34 14.04
C ILE A 554 17.97 -21.26 13.52
N GLY A 555 17.76 -22.59 13.47
CA GLY A 555 18.72 -23.51 12.85
C GLY A 555 18.94 -23.23 11.36
N LEU A 556 17.90 -22.88 10.62
CA LEU A 556 17.99 -22.55 9.19
C LEU A 556 18.64 -21.17 8.92
N ILE A 557 18.65 -20.26 9.90
CA ILE A 557 19.41 -18.99 9.83
C ILE A 557 20.91 -19.30 9.83
N ASP A 558 21.36 -20.22 10.67
CA ASP A 558 22.75 -20.70 10.68
C ASP A 558 23.13 -21.35 9.34
N ASP A 559 22.20 -22.06 8.71
CA ASP A 559 22.35 -22.68 7.39
C ASP A 559 22.29 -21.70 6.20
N GLY A 560 21.92 -20.42 6.43
CA GLY A 560 22.02 -19.37 5.42
C GLY A 560 20.75 -18.57 5.11
N PHE A 561 19.61 -18.81 5.77
CA PHE A 561 18.45 -17.90 5.61
C PHE A 561 18.75 -16.51 6.16
N ALA A 562 18.33 -15.50 5.42
CA ALA A 562 18.51 -14.08 5.75
C ALA A 562 17.20 -13.35 6.08
N GLY A 563 16.07 -14.01 5.94
CA GLY A 563 14.76 -13.48 6.29
C GLY A 563 13.68 -14.55 6.22
N ALA A 564 12.54 -14.29 6.87
CA ALA A 564 11.40 -15.19 6.85
C ALA A 564 10.06 -14.45 7.03
N ILE A 565 9.00 -15.02 6.44
CA ILE A 565 7.64 -14.48 6.52
C ILE A 565 6.69 -15.56 7.05
N TYR A 566 6.02 -15.22 8.15
CA TYR A 566 4.97 -16.06 8.74
C TYR A 566 3.61 -15.77 8.13
N THR A 567 2.85 -16.75 7.75
CA THR A 567 1.49 -16.61 7.23
C THR A 567 0.47 -16.82 8.35
N GLN A 568 -0.29 -15.78 8.85
CA GLN A 568 -0.34 -14.40 8.35
C GLN A 568 -0.75 -13.41 9.45
N THR A 569 -0.85 -12.11 9.11
CA THR A 569 -1.19 -11.03 10.08
C THR A 569 -2.57 -11.21 10.69
N THR A 570 -3.60 -11.30 9.85
CA THR A 570 -5.00 -11.46 10.27
C THR A 570 -5.66 -12.62 9.56
N ASP A 571 -6.72 -13.16 10.12
CA ASP A 571 -7.67 -13.95 9.33
C ASP A 571 -8.19 -13.11 8.17
N VAL A 572 -8.54 -13.77 7.06
CA VAL A 572 -9.19 -13.13 5.92
C VAL A 572 -10.30 -14.05 5.42
N GLU A 573 -11.53 -13.58 5.46
CA GLU A 573 -12.73 -14.33 5.08
C GLU A 573 -12.77 -15.72 5.73
N ILE A 574 -12.68 -16.82 4.96
CA ILE A 574 -12.71 -18.18 5.53
C ILE A 574 -11.35 -18.69 5.96
N GLU A 575 -10.26 -17.99 5.65
CA GLU A 575 -8.90 -18.34 6.02
C GLU A 575 -8.61 -17.88 7.46
N VAL A 576 -8.37 -18.84 8.38
CA VAL A 576 -8.31 -18.60 9.83
C VAL A 576 -6.93 -18.86 10.43
N ASN A 577 -5.87 -18.56 9.71
CA ASN A 577 -4.48 -18.73 10.13
C ASN A 577 -3.77 -17.41 10.49
N GLY A 578 -4.54 -16.33 10.69
CA GLY A 578 -4.01 -15.05 11.15
C GLY A 578 -3.57 -15.07 12.62
N LEU A 579 -2.63 -14.19 12.97
CA LEU A 579 -2.26 -13.89 14.37
C LEU A 579 -3.35 -13.09 15.09
N MET A 580 -4.19 -12.41 14.32
CA MET A 580 -5.38 -11.68 14.78
C MET A 580 -6.63 -12.17 14.04
N THR A 581 -7.81 -11.99 14.66
CA THR A 581 -9.09 -12.23 13.98
C THR A 581 -9.34 -11.23 12.86
N TYR A 582 -10.20 -11.57 11.90
CA TYR A 582 -10.50 -10.73 10.74
C TYR A 582 -11.08 -9.37 11.13
N ASP A 583 -11.86 -9.31 12.20
CA ASP A 583 -12.42 -8.07 12.78
C ASP A 583 -11.45 -7.29 13.68
N ARG A 584 -10.19 -7.74 13.83
CA ARG A 584 -9.12 -7.15 14.67
C ARG A 584 -9.48 -7.05 16.16
N LYS A 585 -10.58 -7.64 16.60
CA LYS A 585 -11.03 -7.57 18.00
C LYS A 585 -10.25 -8.48 18.94
N VAL A 586 -9.57 -9.51 18.39
CA VAL A 586 -8.81 -10.48 19.18
C VAL A 586 -7.42 -10.70 18.58
N VAL A 587 -6.39 -10.44 19.38
CA VAL A 587 -5.05 -11.00 19.14
C VAL A 587 -5.10 -12.42 19.67
N LYS A 588 -4.86 -13.41 18.81
CA LYS A 588 -5.14 -14.82 19.11
C LYS A 588 -4.18 -15.47 20.08
N LEU A 589 -2.96 -14.93 20.19
CA LEU A 589 -1.85 -15.52 20.94
C LEU A 589 -1.44 -14.61 22.10
N ASP A 590 -0.80 -15.20 23.13
CA ASP A 590 -0.17 -14.45 24.21
C ASP A 590 0.90 -13.52 23.64
N MET A 591 0.70 -12.21 23.78
CA MET A 591 1.51 -11.16 23.17
C MET A 591 2.94 -11.16 23.68
N ASP A 592 3.14 -11.34 25.00
CA ASP A 592 4.46 -11.28 25.61
C ASP A 592 5.32 -12.46 25.17
N ARG A 593 4.74 -13.67 25.14
CA ARG A 593 5.42 -14.88 24.67
C ARG A 593 5.73 -14.77 23.17
N LEU A 594 4.76 -14.36 22.36
CA LEU A 594 4.93 -14.18 20.91
C LEU A 594 6.05 -13.18 20.59
N SER A 595 6.03 -12.01 21.25
CA SER A 595 7.05 -10.98 21.10
C SER A 595 8.44 -11.47 21.49
N SER A 596 8.55 -12.22 22.59
CA SER A 596 9.81 -12.81 23.02
C SER A 596 10.37 -13.81 22.02
N ILE A 597 9.51 -14.67 21.44
CA ILE A 597 9.90 -15.65 20.40
C ILE A 597 10.42 -14.91 19.17
N ASN A 598 9.70 -13.91 18.67
CA ASN A 598 10.05 -13.19 17.45
C ASN A 598 11.35 -12.41 17.58
N ARG A 599 11.57 -11.75 18.72
CA ARG A 599 12.85 -11.07 19.00
C ARG A 599 14.02 -12.05 19.04
N ARG A 600 13.84 -13.22 19.67
CA ARG A 600 14.85 -14.28 19.69
C ARG A 600 15.23 -14.76 18.28
N VAL A 601 14.26 -14.86 17.37
CA VAL A 601 14.53 -15.18 15.95
C VAL A 601 15.36 -14.07 15.30
N ILE A 602 14.96 -12.81 15.45
CA ILE A 602 15.68 -11.68 14.85
C ILE A 602 17.10 -11.55 15.38
N GLU A 603 17.29 -11.76 16.68
CA GLU A 603 18.59 -11.65 17.38
C GLU A 603 19.51 -12.85 17.17
N SER A 604 19.05 -13.91 16.50
CA SER A 604 19.86 -15.12 16.27
C SER A 604 20.84 -15.00 15.10
N MET A 605 20.79 -13.90 14.30
CA MET A 605 21.70 -13.66 13.17
C MET A 605 22.86 -12.72 13.55
#